data_e08f0e95173ad51076cce8a608e03663
#
_entry.id   e08f0e95173ad51076cce8a608e03663
#
_cell.length_a   1.000
_cell.length_b   1.000
_cell.length_c   1.000
_cell.angle_alpha   90.00
_cell.angle_beta   90.00
_cell.angle_gamma   90.00
#
_symmetry.space_group_name_H-M   'P 1'
#
loop_
_entity.id
_entity.type
_entity.pdbx_description
1 polymer ?
#
loop_
_entity_poly.entity_id
_entity_poly.type
_entity_poly.pdbx_seq_one_letter_code
_entity_poly.pdbx_strand_id
1 'polypeptide(L)'
;ILMAIVRDPQKSSLPWTGPLRCLIKTALLVAPLYVFVAAWALWLRVAQYGWTVDRLQGALAVLVLLVWSLGYFVSIVWRKGQNPLVLQGKVNLAVSLLVLVILVLLNSPVLDSMRISVNSHMARYQSGKNTPDQVSLYMLEQSGRYGRAALESLKSDAGFMKDPKRARDLLMALSLIH
;
A
#
# COMPACT_ATOMS: atom_id res chain seq x y z
N ILE A 1 -5.11 -1.09 19.74
CA ILE A 1 -6.30 -1.90 20.10
C ILE A 1 -6.14 -2.44 21.53
N LEU A 2 -5.08 -3.17 21.89
CA LEU A 2 -4.84 -3.66 23.25
C LEU A 2 -4.87 -2.56 24.33
N MET A 3 -4.35 -1.37 24.01
CA MET A 3 -4.40 -0.22 24.92
C MET A 3 -5.81 0.34 25.15
N ALA A 4 -6.71 0.21 24.18
CA ALA A 4 -8.08 0.69 24.31
C ALA A 4 -8.97 -0.27 25.11
N ILE A 5 -8.66 -1.58 25.09
CA ILE A 5 -9.46 -2.62 25.73
C ILE A 5 -9.21 -2.70 27.26
N VAL A 6 -7.99 -2.38 27.70
CA VAL A 6 -7.57 -2.54 29.13
C VAL A 6 -7.89 -1.31 29.98
N ARG A 7 -8.68 -0.37 29.48
CA ARG A 7 -8.75 0.95 30.10
C ARG A 7 -10.11 1.35 30.62
N ASP A 8 -10.15 1.58 31.93
CA ASP A 8 -11.21 2.31 32.61
C ASP A 8 -11.07 3.82 32.31
N PRO A 9 -12.04 4.46 31.63
CA PRO A 9 -11.97 5.86 31.27
C PRO A 9 -11.92 6.80 32.47
N GLN A 10 -12.22 6.32 33.67
CA GLN A 10 -12.19 7.10 34.91
C GLN A 10 -10.83 7.11 35.62
N LYS A 11 -9.92 6.17 35.31
CA LYS A 11 -8.58 6.16 35.90
C LYS A 11 -7.58 6.92 35.04
N SER A 12 -7.11 8.04 35.55
CA SER A 12 -6.13 8.93 34.89
C SER A 12 -4.70 8.34 34.80
N SER A 13 -4.42 7.19 35.43
CA SER A 13 -3.10 6.56 35.45
C SER A 13 -3.08 5.25 34.67
N LEU A 14 -2.06 5.10 33.82
CA LEU A 14 -1.76 3.81 33.18
C LEU A 14 -1.40 2.78 34.27
N PRO A 15 -1.95 1.55 34.23
CA PRO A 15 -1.72 0.52 35.24
C PRO A 15 -0.30 -0.06 35.24
N TRP A 16 0.61 0.50 34.43
CA TRP A 16 1.94 -0.04 34.19
C TRP A 16 3.02 0.67 35.00
N THR A 17 4.08 -0.08 35.34
CA THR A 17 5.28 0.42 36.00
C THR A 17 5.93 1.57 35.21
N GLY A 18 6.61 2.48 35.92
CA GLY A 18 7.26 3.65 35.33
C GLY A 18 8.12 3.37 34.08
N PRO A 19 9.03 2.36 34.12
CA PRO A 19 9.89 2.03 32.99
C PRO A 19 9.11 1.56 31.75
N LEU A 20 8.08 0.74 31.92
CA LEU A 20 7.25 0.27 30.79
C LEU A 20 6.47 1.43 30.14
N ARG A 21 6.00 2.37 30.95
CA ARG A 21 5.35 3.59 30.46
C ARG A 21 6.31 4.45 29.62
N CYS A 22 7.55 4.58 30.07
CA CYS A 22 8.59 5.32 29.35
C CYS A 22 8.88 4.64 28.00
N LEU A 23 9.09 3.33 27.99
CA LEU A 23 9.35 2.53 26.78
C LEU A 23 8.23 2.69 25.75
N ILE A 24 6.97 2.58 26.16
CA ILE A 24 5.83 2.74 25.25
C ILE A 24 5.75 4.14 24.67
N LYS A 25 5.94 5.18 25.50
CA LYS A 25 5.95 6.57 25.02
C LYS A 25 7.06 6.79 24.02
N THR A 26 8.27 6.31 24.29
CA THR A 26 9.42 6.44 23.37
C THR A 26 9.14 5.70 22.06
N ALA A 27 8.62 4.47 22.11
CA ALA A 27 8.26 3.71 20.92
C ALA A 27 7.22 4.46 20.05
N LEU A 28 6.19 5.04 20.67
CA LEU A 28 5.17 5.81 19.96
C LEU A 28 5.71 7.14 19.38
N LEU A 29 6.69 7.76 20.02
CA LEU A 29 7.35 8.97 19.52
C LEU A 29 8.25 8.66 18.32
N VAL A 30 8.88 7.50 18.30
CA VAL A 30 9.78 7.07 17.22
C VAL A 30 9.02 6.41 16.06
N ALA A 31 7.81 5.91 16.30
CA ALA A 31 7.00 5.23 15.28
C ALA A 31 6.84 6.00 13.96
N PRO A 32 6.54 7.32 13.94
CA PRO A 32 6.45 8.08 12.69
C PRO A 32 7.72 8.04 11.85
N LEU A 33 8.90 8.03 12.49
CA LEU A 33 10.18 7.98 11.79
C LEU A 33 10.31 6.67 10.98
N TYR A 34 9.98 5.52 11.60
CA TYR A 34 10.01 4.23 10.92
C TYR A 34 9.00 4.17 9.77
N VAL A 35 7.80 4.73 9.96
CA VAL A 35 6.79 4.78 8.90
C VAL A 35 7.24 5.67 7.75
N PHE A 36 7.93 6.78 8.02
CA PHE A 36 8.53 7.63 6.98
C PHE A 36 9.60 6.88 6.18
N VAL A 37 10.48 6.13 6.85
CA VAL A 37 11.49 5.30 6.17
C VAL A 37 10.82 4.24 5.29
N ALA A 38 9.77 3.58 5.79
CA ALA A 38 9.01 2.61 5.02
C ALA A 38 8.33 3.25 3.79
N ALA A 39 7.73 4.43 3.96
CA ALA A 39 7.12 5.20 2.88
C ALA A 39 8.15 5.57 1.80
N TRP A 40 9.32 6.04 2.22
CA TRP A 40 10.42 6.38 1.33
C TRP A 40 10.94 5.17 0.56
N ALA A 41 11.17 4.04 1.24
CA ALA A 41 11.61 2.81 0.60
C ALA A 41 10.59 2.28 -0.43
N LEU A 42 9.30 2.37 -0.10
CA LEU A 42 8.22 2.01 -1.02
C LEU A 42 8.17 2.95 -2.23
N TRP A 43 8.31 4.25 -2.00
CA TRP A 43 8.36 5.26 -3.07
C TRP A 43 9.48 4.97 -4.06
N LEU A 44 10.70 4.68 -3.57
CA LEU A 44 11.84 4.33 -4.42
C LEU A 44 11.53 3.10 -5.28
N ARG A 45 10.92 2.07 -4.70
CA ARG A 45 10.55 0.85 -5.43
C ARG A 45 9.48 1.10 -6.49
N VAL A 46 8.49 1.94 -6.18
CA VAL A 46 7.46 2.32 -7.16
C VAL A 46 8.05 3.17 -8.29
N ALA A 47 8.96 4.10 -7.97
CA ALA A 47 9.63 4.93 -8.97
C ALA A 47 10.49 4.08 -9.93
N GLN A 48 11.20 3.07 -9.41
CA GLN A 48 12.07 2.19 -10.21
C GLN A 48 11.30 1.18 -11.06
N TYR A 49 10.31 0.52 -10.49
CA TYR A 49 9.68 -0.66 -11.09
C TYR A 49 8.19 -0.50 -11.44
N GLY A 50 7.59 0.66 -11.10
CA GLY A 50 6.16 0.91 -11.31
C GLY A 50 5.26 0.31 -10.23
N TRP A 51 3.96 0.47 -10.40
CA TRP A 51 2.94 -0.06 -9.50
C TRP A 51 2.69 -1.54 -9.77
N THR A 52 2.66 -2.33 -8.70
CA THR A 52 2.16 -3.71 -8.67
C THR A 52 1.06 -3.81 -7.62
N VAL A 53 0.29 -4.89 -7.65
CA VAL A 53 -0.76 -5.15 -6.65
C VAL A 53 -0.20 -5.12 -5.24
N ASP A 54 0.93 -5.81 -4.99
CA ASP A 54 1.58 -5.86 -3.67
C ASP A 54 2.07 -4.48 -3.21
N ARG A 55 2.61 -3.66 -4.12
CA ARG A 55 3.07 -2.30 -3.80
C ARG A 55 1.90 -1.37 -3.50
N LEU A 56 0.78 -1.54 -4.19
CA LEU A 56 -0.43 -0.79 -3.89
C LEU A 56 -0.96 -1.14 -2.49
N GLN A 57 -1.03 -2.43 -2.17
CA GLN A 57 -1.41 -2.89 -0.83
C GLN A 57 -0.43 -2.38 0.24
N GLY A 58 0.88 -2.45 -0.04
CA GLY A 58 1.91 -1.88 0.83
C GLY A 58 1.74 -0.37 1.04
N ALA A 59 1.39 0.40 -0.01
CA ALA A 59 1.15 1.84 0.09
C ALA A 59 -0.07 2.16 0.97
N LEU A 60 -1.14 1.39 0.84
CA LEU A 60 -2.33 1.54 1.68
C LEU A 60 -2.03 1.19 3.15
N ALA A 61 -1.24 0.14 3.40
CA ALA A 61 -0.79 -0.21 4.75
C ALA A 61 0.08 0.90 5.35
N VAL A 62 1.03 1.46 4.60
CA VAL A 62 1.86 2.59 5.02
C VAL A 62 1.01 3.82 5.30
N LEU A 63 -0.01 4.11 4.49
CA LEU A 63 -0.96 5.21 4.72
C LEU A 63 -1.68 5.05 6.06
N VAL A 64 -2.21 3.87 6.35
CA VAL A 64 -2.89 3.57 7.63
C VAL A 64 -1.93 3.76 8.80
N LEU A 65 -0.70 3.24 8.69
CA LEU A 65 0.34 3.38 9.72
C LEU A 65 0.77 4.85 9.91
N LEU A 66 0.83 5.64 8.83
CA LEU A 66 1.11 7.08 8.90
C LEU A 66 0.05 7.81 9.72
N VAL A 67 -1.23 7.62 9.37
CA VAL A 67 -2.34 8.28 10.09
C VAL A 67 -2.33 7.87 11.56
N TRP A 68 -2.13 6.58 11.83
CA TRP A 68 -2.07 6.07 13.19
C TRP A 68 -0.88 6.64 13.98
N SER A 69 0.34 6.56 13.45
CA SER A 69 1.55 6.99 14.13
C SER A 69 1.58 8.50 14.37
N LEU A 70 1.17 9.30 13.37
CA LEU A 70 1.08 10.75 13.51
C LEU A 70 -0.02 11.15 14.51
N GLY A 71 -1.17 10.48 14.51
CA GLY A 71 -2.24 10.73 15.47
C GLY A 71 -1.79 10.47 16.90
N TYR A 72 -1.05 9.39 17.14
CA TYR A 72 -0.49 9.10 18.45
C TYR A 72 0.65 10.05 18.84
N PHE A 73 1.53 10.38 17.90
CA PHE A 73 2.60 11.37 18.12
C PHE A 73 2.00 12.71 18.56
N VAL A 74 1.03 13.23 17.82
CA VAL A 74 0.34 14.49 18.14
C VAL A 74 -0.36 14.42 19.51
N SER A 75 -0.97 13.27 19.85
CA SER A 75 -1.62 13.09 21.15
C SER A 75 -0.67 13.16 22.33
N ILE A 76 0.60 12.78 22.12
CA ILE A 76 1.63 12.78 23.16
C ILE A 76 2.30 14.15 23.27
N VAL A 77 2.60 14.80 22.12
CA VAL A 77 3.43 16.02 22.08
C VAL A 77 2.60 17.28 22.35
N TRP A 78 1.45 17.41 21.73
CA TRP A 78 0.73 18.70 21.67
C TRP A 78 -0.22 18.96 22.83
N ARG A 79 -0.63 17.95 23.60
CA ARG A 79 -1.59 18.13 24.68
C ARG A 79 -1.02 17.85 26.07
N LYS A 80 -0.11 18.69 26.52
CA LYS A 80 0.25 18.79 27.95
C LYS A 80 -0.99 19.31 28.70
N GLY A 81 -1.67 18.43 29.45
CA GLY A 81 -2.75 18.80 30.38
C GLY A 81 -4.16 18.28 30.07
N GLN A 82 -4.40 17.66 28.91
CA GLN A 82 -5.65 16.94 28.66
C GLN A 82 -5.39 15.42 28.69
N ASN A 83 -6.44 14.65 29.04
CA ASN A 83 -6.34 13.19 29.07
C ASN A 83 -5.93 12.67 27.67
N PRO A 84 -4.69 12.18 27.48
CA PRO A 84 -4.21 11.70 26.17
C PRO A 84 -5.05 10.56 25.62
N LEU A 85 -5.89 9.97 26.46
CA LEU A 85 -6.75 8.82 26.19
C LEU A 85 -7.93 9.12 25.30
N VAL A 86 -8.54 10.26 25.47
CA VAL A 86 -9.71 10.67 24.69
C VAL A 86 -9.29 10.88 23.23
N LEU A 87 -8.10 11.47 23.02
CA LEU A 87 -7.58 11.68 21.67
C LEU A 87 -7.15 10.36 21.03
N GLN A 88 -6.51 9.45 21.79
CA GLN A 88 -6.17 8.12 21.29
C GLN A 88 -7.41 7.32 20.86
N GLY A 89 -8.52 7.42 21.61
CA GLY A 89 -9.78 6.82 21.20
C GLY A 89 -10.31 7.38 19.87
N LYS A 90 -10.23 8.70 19.68
CA LYS A 90 -10.62 9.35 18.42
C LYS A 90 -9.70 8.95 17.25
N VAL A 91 -8.39 8.84 17.47
CA VAL A 91 -7.43 8.36 16.47
C VAL A 91 -7.74 6.92 16.08
N ASN A 92 -7.99 6.03 17.04
CA ASN A 92 -8.33 4.63 16.75
C ASN A 92 -9.63 4.52 15.94
N LEU A 93 -10.66 5.32 16.30
CA LEU A 93 -11.90 5.37 15.52
C LEU A 93 -11.65 5.85 14.09
N ALA A 94 -10.88 6.93 13.93
CA ALA A 94 -10.55 7.48 12.61
C ALA A 94 -9.77 6.47 11.75
N VAL A 95 -8.80 5.76 12.34
CA VAL A 95 -8.03 4.71 11.65
C VAL A 95 -8.92 3.53 11.29
N SER A 96 -9.84 3.11 12.16
CA SER A 96 -10.79 2.03 11.88
C SER A 96 -11.72 2.40 10.71
N LEU A 97 -12.22 3.63 10.68
CA LEU A 97 -13.02 4.13 9.56
C LEU A 97 -12.21 4.22 8.27
N LEU A 98 -10.95 4.68 8.34
CA LEU A 98 -10.04 4.71 7.19
C LEU A 98 -9.83 3.30 6.61
N VAL A 99 -9.55 2.31 7.47
CA VAL A 99 -9.39 0.91 7.04
C VAL A 99 -10.68 0.39 6.38
N LEU A 100 -11.83 0.68 6.96
CA LEU A 100 -13.11 0.29 6.36
C LEU A 100 -13.31 0.91 4.97
N VAL A 101 -13.03 2.20 4.82
CA VAL A 101 -13.10 2.91 3.53
C VAL A 101 -12.13 2.28 2.52
N ILE A 102 -10.89 1.99 2.92
CA ILE A 102 -9.90 1.33 2.05
C ILE A 102 -10.41 -0.04 1.61
N LEU A 103 -10.97 -0.85 2.51
CA LEU A 103 -11.51 -2.16 2.17
C LEU A 103 -12.69 -2.06 1.18
N VAL A 104 -13.58 -1.11 1.37
CA VAL A 104 -14.69 -0.85 0.43
C VAL A 104 -14.14 -0.42 -0.93
N LEU A 105 -13.17 0.48 -0.96
CA LEU A 105 -12.55 0.96 -2.21
C LEU A 105 -11.81 -0.16 -2.97
N LEU A 106 -11.07 -1.04 -2.25
CA LEU A 106 -10.37 -2.18 -2.85
C LEU A 106 -11.34 -3.22 -3.45
N ASN A 107 -12.56 -3.32 -2.90
CA ASN A 107 -13.61 -4.20 -3.42
C ASN A 107 -14.53 -3.51 -4.43
N SER A 108 -14.29 -2.22 -4.72
CA SER A 108 -15.01 -1.45 -5.71
C SER A 108 -14.21 -1.32 -7.02
N PRO A 109 -14.86 -1.06 -8.16
CA PRO A 109 -14.15 -0.82 -9.42
C PRO A 109 -13.33 0.48 -9.42
N VAL A 110 -13.43 1.29 -8.36
CA VAL A 110 -12.70 2.57 -8.22
C VAL A 110 -11.22 2.32 -7.98
N LEU A 111 -10.88 1.41 -7.06
CA LEU A 111 -9.50 1.08 -6.70
C LEU A 111 -9.14 -0.34 -7.13
N ASP A 112 -9.35 -0.63 -8.42
CA ASP A 112 -9.00 -1.93 -8.99
C ASP A 112 -7.47 -2.05 -9.12
N SER A 113 -6.87 -2.81 -8.21
CA SER A 113 -5.43 -3.00 -8.11
C SER A 113 -4.81 -3.65 -9.36
N MET A 114 -5.57 -4.55 -10.02
CA MET A 114 -5.14 -5.19 -11.26
C MET A 114 -5.08 -4.17 -12.40
N ARG A 115 -6.12 -3.34 -12.55
CA ARG A 115 -6.16 -2.27 -13.54
C ARG A 115 -5.01 -1.27 -13.34
N ILE A 116 -4.75 -0.83 -12.12
CA ILE A 116 -3.68 0.11 -11.80
C ILE A 116 -2.31 -0.50 -12.15
N SER A 117 -2.09 -1.76 -11.79
CA SER A 117 -0.85 -2.48 -12.05
C SER A 117 -0.62 -2.63 -13.58
N VAL A 118 -1.59 -3.13 -14.32
CA VAL A 118 -1.50 -3.30 -15.78
C VAL A 118 -1.24 -1.97 -16.47
N ASN A 119 -2.03 -0.93 -16.14
CA ASN A 119 -1.86 0.40 -16.74
C ASN A 119 -0.47 0.99 -16.46
N SER A 120 0.05 0.82 -15.24
CA SER A 120 1.39 1.29 -14.88
C SER A 120 2.48 0.60 -15.70
N HIS A 121 2.40 -0.72 -15.86
CA HIS A 121 3.36 -1.47 -16.66
C HIS A 121 3.30 -1.14 -18.14
N MET A 122 2.09 -1.04 -18.72
CA MET A 122 1.90 -0.67 -20.10
C MET A 122 2.36 0.76 -20.40
N ALA A 123 2.05 1.71 -19.52
CA ALA A 123 2.51 3.09 -19.67
C ALA A 123 4.05 3.22 -19.63
N ARG A 124 4.72 2.41 -18.79
CA ARG A 124 6.20 2.36 -18.74
C ARG A 124 6.80 1.76 -20.00
N TYR A 125 6.19 0.73 -20.57
CA TYR A 125 6.59 0.15 -21.82
C TYR A 125 6.41 1.15 -22.97
N GLN A 126 5.24 1.76 -23.10
CA GLN A 126 4.94 2.75 -24.14
C GLN A 126 5.82 4.01 -24.07
N SER A 127 6.23 4.39 -22.84
CA SER A 127 7.17 5.52 -22.64
C SER A 127 8.64 5.16 -22.87
N GLY A 128 8.95 3.93 -23.28
CA GLY A 128 10.32 3.46 -23.52
C GLY A 128 11.16 3.27 -22.24
N LYS A 129 10.54 3.36 -21.05
CA LYS A 129 11.23 3.11 -19.75
C LYS A 129 11.47 1.63 -19.49
N ASN A 130 10.65 0.78 -20.08
CA ASN A 130 10.78 -0.67 -19.99
C ASN A 130 11.05 -1.23 -21.40
N THR A 131 12.03 -2.13 -21.49
CA THR A 131 12.25 -2.93 -22.70
C THR A 131 11.21 -4.05 -22.78
N PRO A 132 10.97 -4.65 -23.98
CA PRO A 132 10.08 -5.79 -24.14
C PRO A 132 10.36 -6.94 -23.13
N ASP A 133 11.64 -7.17 -22.78
CA ASP A 133 12.07 -8.18 -21.82
C ASP A 133 11.63 -7.92 -20.38
N GLN A 134 11.39 -6.65 -20.04
CA GLN A 134 10.97 -6.24 -18.71
C GLN A 134 9.45 -6.27 -18.52
N VAL A 135 8.70 -6.51 -19.60
CA VAL A 135 7.25 -6.69 -19.52
C VAL A 135 6.95 -8.10 -19.01
N SER A 136 6.36 -8.20 -17.83
CA SER A 136 5.97 -9.48 -17.24
C SER A 136 4.67 -10.00 -17.86
N LEU A 137 4.78 -10.90 -18.83
CA LEU A 137 3.62 -11.56 -19.45
C LEU A 137 2.83 -12.38 -18.43
N TYR A 138 3.52 -13.02 -17.47
CA TYR A 138 2.91 -13.76 -16.38
C TYR A 138 1.98 -12.87 -15.51
N MET A 139 2.41 -11.65 -15.19
CA MET A 139 1.58 -10.71 -14.44
C MET A 139 0.36 -10.28 -15.24
N LEU A 140 0.52 -10.07 -16.56
CA LEU A 140 -0.60 -9.73 -17.45
C LEU A 140 -1.59 -10.90 -17.56
N GLU A 141 -1.11 -12.13 -17.70
CA GLU A 141 -1.93 -13.34 -17.74
C GLU A 141 -2.82 -13.47 -16.49
N GLN A 142 -2.27 -13.20 -15.30
CA GLN A 142 -3.00 -13.27 -14.05
C GLN A 142 -3.92 -12.06 -13.78
N SER A 143 -3.82 -11.00 -14.59
CA SER A 143 -4.60 -9.77 -14.40
C SER A 143 -5.99 -9.78 -15.06
N GLY A 144 -6.51 -10.95 -15.41
CA GLY A 144 -7.85 -11.15 -15.94
C GLY A 144 -8.14 -10.29 -17.19
N ARG A 145 -9.31 -9.66 -17.22
CA ARG A 145 -9.75 -8.85 -18.40
C ARG A 145 -8.80 -7.71 -18.78
N TYR A 146 -8.15 -7.08 -17.80
CA TYR A 146 -7.23 -5.97 -18.08
C TYR A 146 -5.91 -6.47 -18.67
N GLY A 147 -5.43 -7.60 -18.17
CA GLY A 147 -4.24 -8.25 -18.71
C GLY A 147 -4.46 -8.76 -20.12
N ARG A 148 -5.63 -9.36 -20.39
CA ARG A 148 -6.00 -9.79 -21.75
C ARG A 148 -5.99 -8.63 -22.74
N ALA A 149 -6.62 -7.51 -22.42
CA ALA A 149 -6.61 -6.32 -23.27
C ALA A 149 -5.18 -5.78 -23.51
N ALA A 150 -4.32 -5.84 -22.49
CA ALA A 150 -2.92 -5.45 -22.62
C ALA A 150 -2.13 -6.43 -23.51
N LEU A 151 -2.31 -7.74 -23.38
CA LEU A 151 -1.67 -8.76 -24.24
C LEU A 151 -2.12 -8.62 -25.70
N GLU A 152 -3.40 -8.34 -25.95
CA GLU A 152 -3.91 -8.07 -27.28
C GLU A 152 -3.29 -6.79 -27.89
N SER A 153 -3.08 -5.75 -27.08
CA SER A 153 -2.41 -4.53 -27.54
C SER A 153 -0.93 -4.78 -27.86
N LEU A 154 -0.23 -5.63 -27.10
CA LEU A 154 1.16 -6.02 -27.39
C LEU A 154 1.27 -6.87 -28.67
N LYS A 155 0.25 -7.68 -29.00
CA LYS A 155 0.22 -8.44 -30.25
C LYS A 155 0.18 -7.53 -31.48
N SER A 156 -0.44 -6.37 -31.38
CA SER A 156 -0.47 -5.38 -32.47
C SER A 156 0.76 -4.48 -32.50
N ASP A 157 1.63 -4.55 -31.49
CA ASP A 157 2.87 -3.75 -31.44
C ASP A 157 4.00 -4.42 -32.21
N ALA A 158 4.37 -3.81 -33.34
CA ALA A 158 5.47 -4.28 -34.17
C ALA A 158 6.83 -4.28 -33.44
N GLY A 159 7.02 -3.38 -32.44
CA GLY A 159 8.23 -3.32 -31.64
C GLY A 159 8.38 -4.54 -30.73
N PHE A 160 7.31 -4.97 -30.10
CA PHE A 160 7.27 -6.15 -29.24
C PHE A 160 7.42 -7.46 -30.04
N MET A 161 6.80 -7.52 -31.21
CA MET A 161 6.81 -8.69 -32.10
C MET A 161 8.11 -8.91 -32.86
N LYS A 162 9.05 -7.96 -32.84
CA LYS A 162 10.39 -8.15 -33.46
C LYS A 162 11.23 -9.24 -32.81
N ASP A 163 11.04 -9.45 -31.50
CA ASP A 163 11.72 -10.52 -30.78
C ASP A 163 10.94 -11.85 -30.92
N PRO A 164 11.49 -12.87 -31.65
CA PRO A 164 10.77 -14.11 -31.90
C PRO A 164 10.53 -14.95 -30.65
N LYS A 165 11.31 -14.74 -29.57
CA LYS A 165 11.10 -15.39 -28.28
C LYS A 165 9.89 -14.77 -27.58
N ARG A 166 9.87 -13.46 -27.48
CA ARG A 166 8.77 -12.71 -26.84
C ARG A 166 7.45 -12.86 -27.58
N ALA A 167 7.48 -12.91 -28.91
CA ALA A 167 6.28 -13.17 -29.71
C ALA A 167 5.69 -14.55 -29.42
N ARG A 168 6.52 -15.59 -29.27
CA ARG A 168 6.04 -16.93 -28.89
C ARG A 168 5.47 -16.96 -27.48
N ASP A 169 6.16 -16.36 -26.49
CA ASP A 169 5.71 -16.31 -25.11
C ASP A 169 4.37 -15.56 -25.00
N LEU A 170 4.20 -14.48 -25.76
CA LEU A 170 2.93 -13.73 -25.85
C LEU A 170 1.79 -14.58 -26.42
N LEU A 171 2.04 -15.33 -27.49
CA LEU A 171 1.04 -16.19 -28.10
C LEU A 171 0.65 -17.34 -27.16
N MET A 172 1.60 -17.89 -26.41
CA MET A 172 1.34 -18.89 -25.35
C MET A 172 0.46 -18.28 -24.24
N ALA A 173 0.82 -17.11 -23.71
CA ALA A 173 0.03 -16.43 -22.68
C ALA A 173 -1.40 -16.16 -23.15
N LEU A 174 -1.60 -15.74 -24.39
CA LEU A 174 -2.93 -15.54 -24.98
C LEU A 174 -3.72 -16.87 -25.13
N SER A 175 -3.05 -17.99 -25.40
CA SER A 175 -3.71 -19.29 -25.51
C SER A 175 -4.18 -19.88 -24.18
N LEU A 176 -3.55 -19.48 -23.06
CA LEU A 176 -3.90 -19.94 -21.72
C LEU A 176 -5.09 -19.19 -21.12
N ILE A 177 -5.46 -18.03 -21.69
CA ILE A 177 -6.58 -17.20 -21.20
C ILE A 177 -7.90 -17.57 -21.91
N HIS A 178 -7.87 -18.51 -22.84
CA HIS A 178 -9.09 -19.08 -23.46
C HIS A 178 -9.54 -20.30 -22.69
#